data_2eee523cb0ab1562de7d181398c388f9
#
_entry.id   2eee523cb0ab1562de7d181398c388f9
#
_cell.length_a   1.000
_cell.length_b   1.000
_cell.length_c   1.000
_cell.angle_alpha   90.00
_cell.angle_beta   90.00
_cell.angle_gamma   90.00
#
_symmetry.space_group_name_H-M   'P 1'
#
loop_
_entity.id
_entity.type
_entity.pdbx_description
1 polymer ?
#
loop_
_entity_poly.entity_id
_entity_poly.type
_entity_poly.pdbx_seq_one_letter_code
_entity_poly.pdbx_strand_id
1 'polypeptide(L)'
;AIKSAREQKALRRAIAANDALLAALLPQLRLGLSEWEIRNLLRREADRFGQGEAFDTIACVGANAAECHHVPGDDVLGPGQPLLLDFGVRLDHYCADMTRCIAPQRPRALFRKLHRIVHEANRRAIAAIRPGMTGQEVDEVARSHIGKAGYGKAFGHGLGHGLGLEVHEGPSFSPRGT
;
A
#
# COMPACT_ATOMS: atom_id res chain seq x y z
N ALA A 1 6.27 -18.00 -2.82
CA ALA A 1 5.99 -19.45 -2.75
C ALA A 1 4.55 -19.76 -3.18
N ILE A 2 4.32 -20.94 -3.78
CA ILE A 2 2.95 -21.39 -4.13
C ILE A 2 2.22 -21.73 -2.82
N LYS A 3 1.02 -21.14 -2.62
CA LYS A 3 0.21 -21.33 -1.42
C LYS A 3 -0.82 -22.44 -1.60
N SER A 4 -0.88 -23.35 -0.65
CA SER A 4 -1.95 -24.36 -0.54
C SER A 4 -3.32 -23.71 -0.33
N ALA A 5 -4.40 -24.46 -0.50
CA ALA A 5 -5.76 -23.95 -0.26
C ALA A 5 -5.97 -23.45 1.19
N ARG A 6 -5.32 -24.10 2.18
CA ARG A 6 -5.35 -23.66 3.58
C ARG A 6 -4.66 -22.30 3.78
N GLU A 7 -3.49 -22.13 3.18
CA GLU A 7 -2.73 -20.87 3.23
C GLU A 7 -3.48 -19.73 2.51
N GLN A 8 -4.06 -20.01 1.35
CA GLN A 8 -4.90 -19.04 0.64
C GLN A 8 -6.10 -18.59 1.50
N LYS A 9 -6.73 -19.51 2.25
CA LYS A 9 -7.81 -19.19 3.17
C LYS A 9 -7.32 -18.29 4.31
N ALA A 10 -6.15 -18.57 4.88
CA ALA A 10 -5.54 -17.75 5.93
C ALA A 10 -5.21 -16.34 5.42
N LEU A 11 -4.58 -16.23 4.25
CA LEU A 11 -4.31 -14.94 3.60
C LEU A 11 -5.58 -14.13 3.34
N ARG A 12 -6.65 -14.76 2.82
CA ARG A 12 -7.94 -14.07 2.62
C ARG A 12 -8.52 -13.55 3.92
N ARG A 13 -8.34 -14.26 5.04
CA ARG A 13 -8.79 -13.80 6.37
C ARG A 13 -7.97 -12.59 6.83
N ALA A 14 -6.63 -12.62 6.67
CA ALA A 14 -5.78 -11.49 7.00
C ALA A 14 -6.13 -10.24 6.15
N ILE A 15 -6.36 -10.43 4.85
CA ILE A 15 -6.81 -9.34 3.96
C ILE A 15 -8.16 -8.76 4.42
N ALA A 16 -9.13 -9.61 4.73
CA ALA A 16 -10.44 -9.16 5.20
C ALA A 16 -10.36 -8.43 6.56
N ALA A 17 -9.47 -8.87 7.45
CA ALA A 17 -9.20 -8.17 8.71
C ALA A 17 -8.58 -6.78 8.45
N ASN A 18 -7.70 -6.68 7.45
CA ASN A 18 -7.09 -5.41 7.05
C ASN A 18 -8.11 -4.43 6.43
N ASP A 19 -9.06 -4.94 5.64
CA ASP A 19 -10.19 -4.13 5.12
C ASP A 19 -11.08 -3.62 6.27
N ALA A 20 -11.37 -4.47 7.27
CA ALA A 20 -12.14 -4.09 8.46
C ALA A 20 -11.40 -3.05 9.32
N LEU A 21 -10.07 -3.18 9.44
CA LEU A 21 -9.20 -2.20 10.09
C LEU A 21 -9.34 -0.83 9.43
N LEU A 22 -9.20 -0.76 8.09
CA LEU A 22 -9.37 0.49 7.36
C LEU A 22 -10.75 1.11 7.60
N ALA A 23 -11.80 0.30 7.53
CA ALA A 23 -13.17 0.78 7.77
C ALA A 23 -13.35 1.36 9.17
N ALA A 24 -12.70 0.79 10.18
CA ALA A 24 -12.72 1.28 11.56
C ALA A 24 -11.85 2.53 11.77
N LEU A 25 -10.77 2.67 11.01
CA LEU A 25 -9.88 3.85 11.06
C LEU A 25 -10.53 5.09 10.44
N LEU A 26 -11.16 4.96 9.27
CA LEU A 26 -11.64 6.10 8.48
C LEU A 26 -12.47 7.13 9.29
N PRO A 27 -13.43 6.72 10.16
CA PRO A 27 -14.19 7.68 10.99
C PRO A 27 -13.37 8.41 12.06
N GLN A 28 -12.18 7.91 12.39
CA GLN A 28 -11.29 8.48 13.41
C GLN A 28 -10.35 9.54 12.82
N LEU A 29 -10.18 9.55 11.49
CA LEU A 29 -9.33 10.52 10.80
C LEU A 29 -9.97 11.91 10.79
N ARG A 30 -9.20 12.90 11.25
CA ARG A 30 -9.60 14.31 11.24
C ARG A 30 -8.40 15.19 10.98
N LEU A 31 -8.65 16.39 10.51
CA LEU A 31 -7.61 17.42 10.42
C LEU A 31 -7.02 17.70 11.80
N GLY A 32 -5.74 18.01 11.85
CA GLY A 32 -5.02 18.27 13.08
C GLY A 32 -4.32 17.06 13.70
N LEU A 33 -4.57 15.83 13.21
CA LEU A 33 -3.80 14.65 13.62
C LEU A 33 -2.41 14.68 12.98
N SER A 34 -1.38 14.38 13.78
CA SER A 34 -0.03 14.14 13.28
C SER A 34 0.07 12.75 12.64
N GLU A 35 1.10 12.54 11.80
CA GLU A 35 1.42 11.23 11.24
C GLU A 35 1.60 10.19 12.35
N TRP A 36 2.26 10.58 13.43
CA TRP A 36 2.48 9.75 14.60
C TRP A 36 1.17 9.35 15.30
N GLU A 37 0.22 10.28 15.45
CA GLU A 37 -1.09 9.96 16.00
C GLU A 37 -1.88 9.02 15.08
N ILE A 38 -1.83 9.25 13.75
CA ILE A 38 -2.49 8.39 12.76
C ILE A 38 -1.89 6.98 12.78
N ARG A 39 -0.55 6.86 12.83
CA ARG A 39 0.13 5.57 12.98
C ARG A 39 -0.32 4.85 14.24
N ASN A 40 -0.44 5.55 15.38
CA ASN A 40 -0.88 4.94 16.63
C ASN A 40 -2.35 4.48 16.58
N LEU A 41 -3.22 5.19 15.83
CA LEU A 41 -4.58 4.73 15.56
C LEU A 41 -4.56 3.41 14.77
N LEU A 42 -3.76 3.34 13.69
CA LEU A 42 -3.62 2.13 12.87
C LEU A 42 -3.10 0.94 13.69
N ARG A 43 -2.07 1.14 14.50
CA ARG A 43 -1.51 0.12 15.37
C ARG A 43 -2.56 -0.45 16.34
N ARG A 44 -3.33 0.43 16.99
CA ARG A 44 -4.41 0.01 17.89
C ARG A 44 -5.48 -0.81 17.18
N GLU A 45 -5.85 -0.42 15.96
CA GLU A 45 -6.81 -1.21 15.18
C GLU A 45 -6.19 -2.52 14.69
N ALA A 46 -4.88 -2.59 14.40
CA ALA A 46 -4.20 -3.83 14.05
C ALA A 46 -4.21 -4.84 15.22
N ASP A 47 -4.01 -4.37 16.45
CA ASP A 47 -4.16 -5.20 17.65
C ASP A 47 -5.59 -5.70 17.86
N ARG A 48 -6.59 -4.91 17.46
CA ARG A 48 -8.01 -5.25 17.58
C ARG A 48 -8.47 -6.28 16.55
N PHE A 49 -7.98 -6.19 15.31
CA PHE A 49 -8.42 -7.04 14.20
C PHE A 49 -7.52 -8.24 13.95
N GLY A 50 -6.36 -8.31 14.60
CA GLY A 50 -5.40 -9.40 14.39
C GLY A 50 -4.42 -9.57 15.54
N GLN A 51 -3.22 -9.97 15.20
CA GLN A 51 -2.09 -10.22 16.10
C GLN A 51 -1.06 -9.06 16.04
N GLY A 52 -1.54 -7.83 15.79
CA GLY A 52 -0.74 -6.64 15.64
C GLY A 52 -0.38 -6.32 14.18
N GLU A 53 0.50 -5.36 14.04
CA GLU A 53 1.01 -4.91 12.74
C GLU A 53 1.84 -6.02 12.06
N ALA A 54 1.68 -6.17 10.73
CA ALA A 54 2.50 -7.07 9.92
C ALA A 54 3.90 -6.46 9.67
N PHE A 55 3.98 -5.15 9.60
CA PHE A 55 5.20 -4.34 9.43
C PHE A 55 4.99 -2.95 10.04
N ASP A 56 6.05 -2.17 10.16
CA ASP A 56 5.97 -0.79 10.69
C ASP A 56 5.08 0.07 9.79
N THR A 57 3.95 0.48 10.32
CA THR A 57 2.96 1.30 9.60
C THR A 57 3.55 2.63 9.15
N ILE A 58 3.33 2.97 7.90
CA ILE A 58 3.68 4.25 7.28
C ILE A 58 2.42 5.13 7.21
N ALA A 59 2.51 6.35 7.70
CA ALA A 59 1.50 7.39 7.56
C ALA A 59 2.20 8.67 7.10
N CYS A 60 1.86 9.13 5.88
CA CYS A 60 2.53 10.26 5.26
C CYS A 60 1.53 11.36 4.93
N VAL A 61 1.78 12.56 5.43
CA VAL A 61 0.98 13.75 5.13
C VAL A 61 1.64 14.57 4.02
N GLY A 62 0.87 14.92 3.00
CA GLY A 62 1.30 15.87 1.97
C GLY A 62 2.52 15.39 1.18
N ALA A 63 3.64 16.11 1.28
CA ALA A 63 4.87 15.84 0.53
C ALA A 63 5.60 14.57 1.00
N ASN A 64 5.45 14.17 2.26
CA ASN A 64 6.07 12.98 2.83
C ASN A 64 5.62 11.69 2.11
N ALA A 65 4.45 11.71 1.46
CA ALA A 65 3.97 10.63 0.61
C ALA A 65 4.87 10.31 -0.60
N ALA A 66 5.90 11.11 -0.86
CA ALA A 66 6.91 10.83 -1.89
C ALA A 66 8.07 9.94 -1.38
N GLU A 67 8.16 9.68 -0.09
CA GLU A 67 9.19 8.85 0.54
C GLU A 67 8.66 7.43 0.76
N CYS A 68 9.24 6.44 0.05
CA CYS A 68 8.77 5.04 0.09
C CYS A 68 8.86 4.37 1.48
N HIS A 69 9.79 4.82 2.33
CA HIS A 69 10.02 4.29 3.67
C HIS A 69 10.01 5.39 4.72
N HIS A 70 9.07 6.33 4.55
CA HIS A 70 8.89 7.43 5.49
C HIS A 70 8.59 6.91 6.90
N VAL A 71 9.27 7.52 7.89
CA VAL A 71 8.99 7.26 9.30
C VAL A 71 8.01 8.34 9.78
N PRO A 72 6.80 7.96 10.24
CA PRO A 72 5.82 8.93 10.72
C PRO A 72 6.37 9.87 11.80
N GLY A 73 6.14 11.17 11.63
CA GLY A 73 6.63 12.23 12.50
C GLY A 73 5.51 13.12 13.04
N ASP A 74 5.90 14.36 13.36
CA ASP A 74 5.00 15.36 13.93
C ASP A 74 4.26 16.20 12.89
N ASP A 75 4.47 15.91 11.58
CA ASP A 75 3.73 16.58 10.51
C ASP A 75 2.24 16.32 10.61
N VAL A 76 1.46 17.40 10.52
CA VAL A 76 0.03 17.41 10.85
C VAL A 76 -0.81 17.41 9.58
N LEU A 77 -1.85 16.55 9.54
CA LEU A 77 -2.81 16.51 8.45
C LEU A 77 -3.60 17.84 8.37
N GLY A 78 -3.25 18.66 7.42
CA GLY A 78 -3.86 19.96 7.17
C GLY A 78 -4.89 19.95 6.04
N PRO A 79 -5.64 21.06 5.87
CA PRO A 79 -6.59 21.19 4.78
C PRO A 79 -5.91 21.07 3.40
N GLY A 80 -6.49 20.28 2.52
CA GLY A 80 -6.02 20.14 1.15
C GLY A 80 -4.80 19.23 0.96
N GLN A 81 -4.27 18.64 2.02
CA GLN A 81 -3.19 17.67 1.95
C GLN A 81 -3.72 16.25 1.73
N PRO A 82 -3.10 15.43 0.88
CA PRO A 82 -3.35 14.00 0.82
C PRO A 82 -2.76 13.31 2.05
N LEU A 83 -3.33 12.17 2.41
CA LEU A 83 -2.79 11.25 3.40
C LEU A 83 -2.53 9.91 2.72
N LEU A 84 -1.29 9.44 2.72
CA LEU A 84 -0.93 8.11 2.29
C LEU A 84 -0.75 7.24 3.53
N LEU A 85 -1.40 6.08 3.53
CA LEU A 85 -1.29 5.07 4.57
C LEU A 85 -0.78 3.78 3.94
N ASP A 86 0.24 3.18 4.55
CA ASP A 86 0.73 1.86 4.19
C ASP A 86 0.82 1.02 5.46
N PHE A 87 0.01 -0.03 5.53
CA PHE A 87 -0.23 -0.77 6.74
C PHE A 87 -0.68 -2.20 6.45
N GLY A 88 -0.46 -3.07 7.42
CA GLY A 88 -0.88 -4.44 7.34
C GLY A 88 -1.18 -5.03 8.72
N VAL A 89 -2.18 -5.91 8.79
CA VAL A 89 -2.46 -6.71 9.99
C VAL A 89 -1.86 -8.10 9.82
N ARG A 90 -1.37 -8.67 10.92
CA ARG A 90 -1.00 -10.08 11.00
C ARG A 90 -2.16 -10.86 11.60
N LEU A 91 -2.64 -11.89 10.93
CA LEU A 91 -3.71 -12.77 11.42
C LEU A 91 -3.40 -14.22 11.08
N ASP A 92 -3.49 -15.12 12.06
CA ASP A 92 -3.10 -16.53 11.92
C ASP A 92 -1.67 -16.70 11.37
N HIS A 93 -0.76 -15.83 11.79
CA HIS A 93 0.63 -15.72 11.31
C HIS A 93 0.81 -15.23 9.88
N TYR A 94 -0.25 -15.03 9.10
CA TYR A 94 -0.18 -14.47 7.74
C TYR A 94 -0.29 -12.96 7.77
N CYS A 95 0.50 -12.33 6.90
CA CYS A 95 0.54 -10.88 6.77
C CYS A 95 -0.49 -10.41 5.74
N ALA A 96 -1.16 -9.29 6.03
CA ALA A 96 -1.81 -8.46 5.03
C ALA A 96 -0.91 -7.25 4.76
N ASP A 97 -1.11 -6.63 3.60
CA ASP A 97 -0.37 -5.46 3.15
C ASP A 97 -1.27 -4.59 2.28
N MET A 98 -1.38 -3.31 2.62
CA MET A 98 -2.31 -2.41 1.95
C MET A 98 -1.85 -0.97 1.98
N THR A 99 -1.63 -0.38 0.80
CA THR A 99 -1.47 1.06 0.68
C THR A 99 -2.79 1.73 0.26
N ARG A 100 -3.15 2.83 0.91
CA ARG A 100 -4.28 3.70 0.52
C ARG A 100 -3.87 5.16 0.53
N CYS A 101 -4.29 5.86 -0.51
CA CYS A 101 -4.13 7.29 -0.60
C CYS A 101 -5.49 7.98 -0.41
N ILE A 102 -5.65 8.69 0.69
CA ILE A 102 -6.87 9.42 1.03
C ILE A 102 -6.76 10.81 0.46
N ALA A 103 -7.67 11.12 -0.48
CA ALA A 103 -7.71 12.43 -1.12
C ALA A 103 -8.31 13.50 -0.20
N PRO A 104 -7.81 14.74 -0.22
CA PRO A 104 -8.49 15.85 0.42
C PRO A 104 -9.84 16.13 -0.27
N GLN A 105 -10.74 16.83 0.43
CA GLN A 105 -12.08 17.17 -0.12
C GLN A 105 -12.00 17.88 -1.48
N ARG A 106 -10.98 18.71 -1.68
CA ARG A 106 -10.74 19.42 -2.95
C ARG A 106 -9.32 19.14 -3.45
N PRO A 107 -9.08 17.96 -4.05
CA PRO A 107 -7.74 17.58 -4.48
C PRO A 107 -7.26 18.45 -5.63
N ARG A 108 -5.99 18.85 -5.60
CA ARG A 108 -5.33 19.59 -6.68
C ARG A 108 -5.36 18.78 -7.99
N ALA A 109 -5.35 19.47 -9.13
CA ALA A 109 -5.38 18.82 -10.45
C ALA A 109 -4.21 17.83 -10.64
N LEU A 110 -3.01 18.18 -10.16
CA LEU A 110 -1.84 17.30 -10.21
C LEU A 110 -2.07 16.02 -9.41
N PHE A 111 -2.61 16.10 -8.18
CA PHE A 111 -2.94 14.93 -7.38
C PHE A 111 -3.88 13.98 -8.12
N ARG A 112 -4.99 14.51 -8.67
CA ARG A 112 -5.94 13.70 -9.44
C ARG A 112 -5.30 13.04 -10.66
N LYS A 113 -4.41 13.77 -11.35
CA LYS A 113 -3.67 13.25 -12.51
C LYS A 113 -2.76 12.09 -12.09
N LEU A 114 -1.93 12.28 -11.05
CA LEU A 114 -1.00 11.25 -10.56
C LEU A 114 -1.74 10.02 -10.05
N HIS A 115 -2.75 10.22 -9.21
CA HIS A 115 -3.57 9.13 -8.69
C HIS A 115 -4.17 8.27 -9.81
N ARG A 116 -4.71 8.90 -10.87
CA ARG A 116 -5.27 8.18 -12.02
C ARG A 116 -4.21 7.39 -12.78
N ILE A 117 -3.01 7.96 -12.97
CA ILE A 117 -1.90 7.27 -13.67
C ILE A 117 -1.48 6.03 -12.86
N VAL A 118 -1.27 6.17 -11.55
CA VAL A 118 -0.86 5.06 -10.68
C VAL A 118 -1.95 4.00 -10.57
N HIS A 119 -3.20 4.40 -10.39
CA HIS A 119 -4.33 3.48 -10.33
C HIS A 119 -4.49 2.67 -11.63
N GLU A 120 -4.34 3.32 -12.78
CA GLU A 120 -4.41 2.63 -14.07
C GLU A 120 -3.20 1.71 -14.29
N ALA A 121 -2.00 2.10 -13.86
CA ALA A 121 -0.81 1.25 -13.89
C ALA A 121 -1.02 -0.04 -13.06
N ASN A 122 -1.55 0.11 -11.85
CA ASN A 122 -1.89 -1.00 -10.95
C ASN A 122 -2.91 -1.96 -11.60
N ARG A 123 -4.02 -1.42 -12.13
CA ARG A 123 -5.04 -2.23 -12.80
C ARG A 123 -4.49 -3.01 -14.00
N ARG A 124 -3.63 -2.37 -14.81
CA ARG A 124 -3.00 -3.01 -15.97
C ARG A 124 -2.10 -4.16 -15.57
N ALA A 125 -1.27 -3.94 -14.54
CA ALA A 125 -0.39 -4.99 -14.03
C ALA A 125 -1.21 -6.19 -13.50
N ILE A 126 -2.23 -5.95 -12.65
CA ILE A 126 -3.11 -7.01 -12.15
C ILE A 126 -3.78 -7.78 -13.30
N ALA A 127 -4.27 -7.07 -14.32
CA ALA A 127 -4.91 -7.69 -15.47
C ALA A 127 -3.94 -8.48 -16.36
N ALA A 128 -2.66 -8.15 -16.33
CA ALA A 128 -1.63 -8.80 -17.16
C ALA A 128 -1.09 -10.08 -16.53
N ILE A 129 -1.06 -10.21 -15.20
CA ILE A 129 -0.45 -11.33 -14.49
C ILE A 129 -1.00 -12.68 -14.99
N ARG A 130 -0.10 -13.57 -15.41
CA ARG A 130 -0.38 -14.95 -15.85
C ARG A 130 0.68 -15.88 -15.31
N PRO A 131 0.38 -17.15 -15.07
CA PRO A 131 1.40 -18.16 -14.79
C PRO A 131 2.48 -18.18 -15.87
N GLY A 132 3.74 -18.23 -15.44
CA GLY A 132 4.91 -18.26 -16.32
C GLY A 132 5.51 -16.91 -16.64
N MET A 133 4.86 -15.79 -16.28
CA MET A 133 5.48 -14.47 -16.38
C MET A 133 6.56 -14.29 -15.31
N THR A 134 7.64 -13.61 -15.68
CA THR A 134 8.67 -13.14 -14.76
C THR A 134 8.18 -11.90 -13.99
N GLY A 135 8.78 -11.64 -12.84
CA GLY A 135 8.49 -10.42 -12.09
C GLY A 135 8.84 -9.14 -12.86
N GLN A 136 9.88 -9.19 -13.69
CA GLN A 136 10.27 -8.10 -14.57
C GLN A 136 9.20 -7.79 -15.63
N GLU A 137 8.63 -8.80 -16.26
CA GLU A 137 7.56 -8.60 -17.25
C GLU A 137 6.32 -7.94 -16.63
N VAL A 138 5.95 -8.32 -15.40
CA VAL A 138 4.83 -7.72 -14.69
C VAL A 138 5.13 -6.28 -14.27
N ASP A 139 6.34 -6.01 -13.75
CA ASP A 139 6.80 -4.65 -13.40
C ASP A 139 6.78 -3.72 -14.61
N GLU A 140 7.25 -4.20 -15.77
CA GLU A 140 7.32 -3.40 -16.99
C GLU A 140 5.95 -2.92 -17.47
N VAL A 141 4.87 -3.69 -17.25
CA VAL A 141 3.50 -3.26 -17.59
C VAL A 141 3.14 -1.95 -16.89
N ALA A 142 3.39 -1.87 -15.59
CA ALA A 142 3.11 -0.66 -14.81
C ALA A 142 4.13 0.44 -15.10
N ARG A 143 5.42 0.10 -15.11
CA ARG A 143 6.53 1.03 -15.30
C ARG A 143 6.46 1.74 -16.65
N SER A 144 6.20 1.02 -17.73
CA SER A 144 6.00 1.58 -19.06
C SER A 144 4.82 2.55 -19.11
N HIS A 145 3.70 2.24 -18.44
CA HIS A 145 2.54 3.13 -18.38
C HIS A 145 2.88 4.45 -17.66
N ILE A 146 3.52 4.37 -16.49
CA ILE A 146 3.96 5.53 -15.72
C ILE A 146 5.01 6.33 -16.48
N GLY A 147 5.95 5.66 -17.17
CA GLY A 147 6.98 6.26 -18.00
C GLY A 147 6.43 7.05 -19.17
N LYS A 148 5.47 6.48 -19.92
CA LYS A 148 4.76 7.15 -21.03
C LYS A 148 3.98 8.40 -20.58
N ALA A 149 3.54 8.42 -19.32
CA ALA A 149 2.91 9.59 -18.73
C ALA A 149 3.91 10.67 -18.26
N GLY A 150 5.22 10.45 -18.41
CA GLY A 150 6.30 11.38 -18.06
C GLY A 150 6.82 11.27 -16.64
N TYR A 151 6.40 10.24 -15.87
CA TYR A 151 6.76 10.08 -14.44
C TYR A 151 7.66 8.88 -14.15
N GLY A 152 8.29 8.28 -15.15
CA GLY A 152 9.12 7.09 -14.99
C GLY A 152 10.24 7.25 -13.97
N LYS A 153 10.92 8.42 -13.94
CA LYS A 153 11.98 8.71 -12.96
C LYS A 153 11.49 8.80 -11.52
N ALA A 154 10.21 9.10 -11.32
CA ALA A 154 9.59 9.20 -10.00
C ALA A 154 9.14 7.81 -9.46
N PHE A 155 9.12 6.77 -10.31
CA PHE A 155 8.82 5.41 -9.89
C PHE A 155 10.13 4.66 -9.56
N GLY A 156 10.67 4.94 -8.37
CA GLY A 156 12.01 4.52 -7.94
C GLY A 156 12.11 3.14 -7.30
N HIS A 157 11.00 2.40 -7.12
CA HIS A 157 10.96 1.09 -6.48
C HIS A 157 10.36 0.01 -7.40
N GLY A 158 10.33 -1.25 -6.95
CA GLY A 158 9.63 -2.33 -7.64
C GLY A 158 8.12 -2.17 -7.58
N LEU A 159 7.42 -2.82 -8.51
CA LEU A 159 5.96 -2.78 -8.55
C LEU A 159 5.31 -3.46 -7.32
N GLY A 160 5.93 -4.54 -6.82
CA GLY A 160 5.40 -5.28 -5.69
C GLY A 160 6.11 -6.60 -5.42
N HIS A 161 5.50 -7.41 -4.58
CA HIS A 161 6.08 -8.64 -4.07
C HIS A 161 5.01 -9.66 -3.67
N GLY A 162 5.42 -10.90 -3.46
CA GLY A 162 4.60 -11.93 -2.84
C GLY A 162 4.34 -11.62 -1.36
N LEU A 163 3.30 -12.21 -0.83
CA LEU A 163 2.82 -12.03 0.54
C LEU A 163 2.50 -13.40 1.15
N GLY A 164 2.75 -13.58 2.44
CA GLY A 164 2.49 -14.84 3.14
C GLY A 164 2.74 -14.77 4.64
N LEU A 165 3.57 -15.65 5.15
CA LEU A 165 4.05 -15.60 6.53
C LEU A 165 4.97 -14.39 6.75
N GLU A 166 5.72 -14.02 5.72
CA GLU A 166 6.49 -12.80 5.66
C GLU A 166 5.76 -11.76 4.79
N VAL A 167 5.97 -10.48 5.10
CA VAL A 167 5.43 -9.39 4.27
C VAL A 167 6.03 -9.41 2.88
N HIS A 168 7.33 -9.65 2.78
CA HIS A 168 8.05 -9.70 1.52
C HIS A 168 8.44 -11.15 1.20
N GLU A 169 7.71 -11.78 0.30
CA GLU A 169 8.03 -13.11 -0.24
C GLU A 169 8.19 -13.06 -1.76
N GLY A 170 8.78 -14.09 -2.33
CA GLY A 170 8.74 -14.27 -3.79
C GLY A 170 7.33 -14.59 -4.31
N PRO A 171 7.03 -14.16 -5.54
CA PRO A 171 7.90 -13.48 -6.51
C PRO A 171 8.11 -12.00 -6.19
N SER A 172 9.20 -11.41 -6.70
CA SER A 172 9.44 -9.96 -6.67
C SER A 172 9.07 -9.38 -8.04
N PHE A 173 8.13 -8.45 -8.06
CA PHE A 173 7.78 -7.68 -9.25
C PHE A 173 8.62 -6.40 -9.28
N SER A 174 9.74 -6.47 -9.99
CA SER A 174 10.72 -5.38 -10.05
C SER A 174 11.50 -5.46 -11.38
N PRO A 175 12.27 -4.41 -11.75
CA PRO A 175 13.11 -4.45 -12.96
C PRO A 175 14.14 -5.60 -13.00
N ARG A 176 14.37 -6.27 -11.86
CA ARG A 176 15.26 -7.41 -11.72
C ARG A 176 14.54 -8.67 -11.22
N GLY A 177 13.21 -8.68 -11.23
CA GLY A 177 12.39 -9.80 -10.80
C GLY A 177 12.47 -10.97 -11.77
N THR A 178 12.80 -12.17 -11.28
CA THR A 178 12.87 -13.43 -12.03
C THR A 178 11.56 -14.19 -11.94
#